data_40fae85b4d68140620b5bde4cb2e5755
#
_entry.id   40fae85b4d68140620b5bde4cb2e5755
#
_cell.length_a   1.000
_cell.length_b   1.000
_cell.length_c   1.000
_cell.angle_alpha   90.00
_cell.angle_beta   90.00
_cell.angle_gamma   90.00
#
_symmetry.space_group_name_H-M   'P 1'
#
loop_
_entity.id
_entity.type
_entity.pdbx_description
1 polymer ?
#
loop_
_entity_poly.entity_id
_entity_poly.type
_entity_poly.pdbx_seq_one_letter_code
_entity_poly.pdbx_strand_id
1 'polypeptide(L)'
;MSEVNKGGRPFKFTDPEKLDIQIEDFFKWCNENNKIPTVTGLAVHLDTDRLTLLHYENSLDNTAYDKLDYDVKVRLINSIKRAKQRVESEYEQALFNKNSAVGAIFTLKNNYKWVDKQEVEQTNKTIEVTLED
;
A
#
# COMPACT_ATOMS: atom_id res chain seq x y z
N MET A 1 -5.99 -28.79 -0.14
CA MET A 1 -5.18 -28.34 0.39
C MET A 1 -3.86 -28.24 0.00
N SER A 2 -2.94 -28.85 0.59
CA SER A 2 -1.55 -28.66 0.26
C SER A 2 -1.21 -29.13 -1.13
N GLU A 3 -2.01 -29.98 -1.70
CA GLU A 3 -1.75 -30.42 -3.06
C GLU A 3 -1.80 -29.28 -4.04
N VAL A 4 -2.61 -28.29 -3.76
CA VAL A 4 -2.77 -27.16 -4.63
C VAL A 4 -1.45 -26.41 -4.81
N ASN A 5 -0.57 -26.55 -3.82
CA ASN A 5 0.65 -25.80 -3.80
C ASN A 5 1.90 -26.62 -3.95
N LYS A 6 1.84 -27.67 -4.73
CA LYS A 6 3.02 -28.45 -5.02
C LYS A 6 4.08 -27.55 -5.63
N GLY A 7 5.23 -27.49 -4.99
CA GLY A 7 6.33 -26.67 -5.47
C GLY A 7 6.25 -25.21 -5.12
N GLY A 8 5.31 -24.80 -4.25
CA GLY A 8 5.19 -23.40 -3.88
C GLY A 8 4.45 -23.21 -2.59
N ARG A 9 4.50 -22.00 -2.08
CA ARG A 9 3.76 -21.64 -0.88
C ARG A 9 2.28 -21.48 -1.19
N PRO A 10 1.40 -21.75 -0.22
CA PRO A 10 -0.01 -21.40 -0.36
C PRO A 10 -0.15 -19.89 -0.61
N PHE A 11 -1.16 -19.51 -1.39
CA PHE A 11 -1.48 -18.11 -1.51
C PHE A 11 -1.91 -17.57 -0.15
N LYS A 12 -1.39 -16.41 0.20
CA LYS A 12 -1.75 -15.76 1.47
C LYS A 12 -3.21 -15.33 1.46
N PHE A 13 -3.68 -14.77 0.34
CA PHE A 13 -5.03 -14.27 0.22
C PHE A 13 -5.73 -15.00 -0.92
N THR A 14 -6.85 -15.65 -0.61
CA THR A 14 -7.67 -16.36 -1.59
C THR A 14 -9.14 -16.00 -1.46
N ASP A 15 -9.52 -15.39 -0.33
CA ASP A 15 -10.90 -15.04 -0.03
C ASP A 15 -11.01 -13.52 0.15
N PRO A 16 -11.54 -12.81 -0.85
CA PRO A 16 -11.64 -11.36 -0.76
C PRO A 16 -12.50 -10.87 0.40
N GLU A 17 -13.55 -11.60 0.75
CA GLU A 17 -14.41 -11.20 1.86
C GLU A 17 -13.66 -11.30 3.19
N LYS A 18 -12.89 -12.36 3.36
CA LYS A 18 -12.09 -12.51 4.56
C LYS A 18 -11.04 -11.41 4.65
N LEU A 19 -10.42 -11.08 3.52
CA LEU A 19 -9.44 -9.99 3.48
C LEU A 19 -10.09 -8.66 3.86
N ASP A 20 -11.29 -8.38 3.35
CA ASP A 20 -12.00 -7.14 3.67
C ASP A 20 -12.29 -7.05 5.17
N ILE A 21 -12.70 -8.14 5.78
CA ILE A 21 -12.95 -8.18 7.21
C ILE A 21 -11.68 -7.89 7.99
N GLN A 22 -10.58 -8.50 7.59
CA GLN A 22 -9.29 -8.30 8.26
C GLN A 22 -8.81 -6.86 8.11
N ILE A 23 -9.04 -6.25 6.96
CA ILE A 23 -8.69 -4.85 6.73
C ILE A 23 -9.51 -3.94 7.65
N GLU A 24 -10.82 -4.17 7.74
CA GLU A 24 -11.67 -3.37 8.62
C GLU A 24 -11.26 -3.53 10.08
N ASP A 25 -10.91 -4.75 10.48
CA ASP A 25 -10.42 -5.01 11.83
C ASP A 25 -9.15 -4.20 12.12
N PHE A 26 -8.26 -4.08 11.13
CA PHE A 26 -7.04 -3.30 11.30
C PHE A 26 -7.35 -1.82 11.58
N PHE A 27 -8.21 -1.22 10.77
CA PHE A 27 -8.53 0.19 10.96
C PHE A 27 -9.28 0.43 12.27
N LYS A 28 -10.15 -0.49 12.64
CA LYS A 28 -10.85 -0.42 13.92
C LYS A 28 -9.85 -0.50 15.07
N TRP A 29 -8.91 -1.44 15.00
CA TRP A 29 -7.88 -1.58 16.02
C TRP A 29 -7.05 -0.30 16.15
N CYS A 30 -6.66 0.30 15.02
CA CYS A 30 -5.90 1.53 15.02
C CYS A 30 -6.67 2.63 15.73
N ASN A 31 -7.96 2.76 15.42
CA ASN A 31 -8.79 3.78 16.04
C ASN A 31 -8.94 3.57 17.55
N GLU A 32 -9.16 2.33 17.96
CA GLU A 32 -9.35 1.99 19.37
C GLU A 32 -8.08 2.17 20.18
N ASN A 33 -6.93 2.05 19.57
CA ASN A 33 -5.65 2.13 20.26
C ASN A 33 -4.90 3.44 19.98
N ASN A 34 -5.56 4.39 19.36
CA ASN A 34 -4.97 5.68 19.01
C ASN A 34 -3.69 5.54 18.20
N LYS A 35 -3.70 4.60 17.26
CA LYS A 35 -2.57 4.38 16.35
C LYS A 35 -2.89 4.94 14.99
N ILE A 36 -1.89 5.53 14.35
CA ILE A 36 -2.04 6.00 12.97
C ILE A 36 -1.85 4.80 12.05
N PRO A 37 -2.80 4.50 11.17
CA PRO A 37 -2.66 3.38 10.24
C PRO A 37 -1.46 3.60 9.31
N THR A 38 -0.69 2.54 9.09
CA THR A 38 0.42 2.56 8.13
C THR A 38 0.31 1.34 7.24
N VAL A 39 0.92 1.40 6.05
CA VAL A 39 0.92 0.24 5.16
C VAL A 39 1.68 -0.92 5.79
N THR A 40 2.79 -0.63 6.43
CA THR A 40 3.56 -1.66 7.14
C THR A 40 2.74 -2.26 8.29
N GLY A 41 2.01 -1.42 9.03
CA GLY A 41 1.13 -1.89 10.09
C GLY A 41 0.01 -2.77 9.57
N LEU A 42 -0.57 -2.39 8.43
CA LEU A 42 -1.58 -3.21 7.76
C LEU A 42 -1.00 -4.57 7.40
N ALA A 43 0.19 -4.59 6.80
CA ALA A 43 0.84 -5.84 6.41
C ALA A 43 1.09 -6.73 7.63
N VAL A 44 1.58 -6.16 8.73
CA VAL A 44 1.81 -6.91 9.96
C VAL A 44 0.50 -7.49 10.50
N HIS A 45 -0.56 -6.69 10.50
CA HIS A 45 -1.87 -7.14 10.98
C HIS A 45 -2.41 -8.30 10.13
N LEU A 46 -2.13 -8.28 8.82
CA LEU A 46 -2.51 -9.33 7.90
C LEU A 46 -1.53 -10.50 7.90
N ASP A 47 -0.54 -10.46 8.77
CA ASP A 47 0.49 -11.50 8.90
C ASP A 47 1.27 -11.67 7.59
N THR A 48 1.67 -10.57 7.00
CA THR A 48 2.43 -10.58 5.75
C THR A 48 3.38 -9.37 5.72
N ASP A 49 3.85 -8.98 4.54
CA ASP A 49 4.73 -7.84 4.38
C ASP A 49 4.26 -6.96 3.21
N ARG A 50 4.87 -5.78 3.11
CA ARG A 50 4.48 -4.81 2.08
C ARG A 50 4.73 -5.33 0.67
N LEU A 51 5.80 -6.08 0.48
CA LEU A 51 6.13 -6.63 -0.83
C LEU A 51 5.07 -7.63 -1.29
N THR A 52 4.57 -8.45 -0.40
CA THR A 52 3.49 -9.39 -0.70
C THR A 52 2.23 -8.64 -1.12
N LEU A 53 1.89 -7.56 -0.41
CA LEU A 53 0.74 -6.73 -0.79
C LEU A 53 0.92 -6.18 -2.20
N LEU A 54 2.11 -5.71 -2.52
CA LEU A 54 2.41 -5.18 -3.86
C LEU A 54 2.29 -6.26 -4.91
N HIS A 55 2.75 -7.48 -4.62
CA HIS A 55 2.64 -8.59 -5.55
C HIS A 55 1.17 -8.89 -5.88
N TYR A 56 0.28 -8.86 -4.88
CA TYR A 56 -1.14 -9.06 -5.14
C TYR A 56 -1.72 -7.94 -6.00
N GLU A 57 -1.30 -6.69 -5.76
CA GLU A 57 -1.77 -5.57 -6.58
C GLU A 57 -1.38 -5.74 -8.04
N ASN A 58 -0.26 -6.41 -8.31
CA ASN A 58 0.24 -6.65 -9.67
C ASN A 58 -0.05 -8.07 -10.15
N SER A 59 -0.97 -8.77 -9.49
CA SER A 59 -1.19 -10.20 -9.77
C SER A 59 -1.77 -10.49 -11.15
N LEU A 60 -2.44 -9.51 -11.77
CA LEU A 60 -2.96 -9.72 -13.12
C LEU A 60 -1.83 -9.88 -14.14
N ASP A 61 -0.66 -9.30 -13.85
CA ASP A 61 0.49 -9.37 -14.75
C ASP A 61 1.56 -10.33 -14.25
N ASN A 62 1.22 -11.19 -13.28
CA ASN A 62 2.19 -12.07 -12.65
C ASN A 62 1.71 -13.51 -12.76
N THR A 63 2.46 -14.31 -13.51
CA THR A 63 2.10 -15.72 -13.75
C THR A 63 2.07 -16.56 -12.48
N ALA A 64 2.75 -16.12 -11.42
CA ALA A 64 2.72 -16.83 -10.14
C ALA A 64 1.30 -16.89 -9.55
N TYR A 65 0.41 -16.00 -9.99
CA TYR A 65 -0.96 -15.94 -9.49
C TYR A 65 -1.99 -16.46 -10.47
N ASP A 66 -1.54 -17.15 -11.53
CA ASP A 66 -2.46 -17.66 -12.55
C ASP A 66 -3.50 -18.64 -12.01
N LYS A 67 -3.20 -19.31 -10.91
CA LYS A 67 -4.15 -20.26 -10.32
C LYS A 67 -5.33 -19.61 -9.61
N LEU A 68 -5.23 -18.33 -9.30
CA LEU A 68 -6.36 -17.60 -8.73
C LEU A 68 -7.30 -17.16 -9.84
N ASP A 69 -8.60 -17.27 -9.60
CA ASP A 69 -9.59 -16.81 -10.55
C ASP A 69 -9.44 -15.32 -10.81
N TYR A 70 -9.73 -14.90 -12.02
CA TYR A 70 -9.64 -13.50 -12.41
C TYR A 70 -10.48 -12.61 -11.49
N ASP A 71 -11.73 -13.01 -11.23
CA ASP A 71 -12.61 -12.21 -10.37
C ASP A 71 -12.07 -12.10 -8.94
N VAL A 72 -11.50 -13.18 -8.43
CA VAL A 72 -10.88 -13.16 -7.11
C VAL A 72 -9.69 -12.21 -7.10
N LYS A 73 -8.84 -12.28 -8.12
CA LYS A 73 -7.69 -11.38 -8.22
C LYS A 73 -8.12 -9.91 -8.24
N VAL A 74 -9.13 -9.58 -9.04
CA VAL A 74 -9.60 -8.20 -9.16
C VAL A 74 -10.12 -7.70 -7.80
N ARG A 75 -10.88 -8.54 -7.10
CA ARG A 75 -11.41 -8.15 -5.79
C ARG A 75 -10.30 -7.97 -4.76
N LEU A 76 -9.31 -8.87 -4.76
CA LEU A 76 -8.16 -8.74 -3.85
C LEU A 76 -7.38 -7.47 -4.14
N ILE A 77 -7.13 -7.19 -5.42
CA ILE A 77 -6.43 -5.98 -5.84
C ILE A 77 -7.17 -4.73 -5.34
N ASN A 78 -8.48 -4.69 -5.57
CA ASN A 78 -9.28 -3.54 -5.17
C ASN A 78 -9.29 -3.35 -3.66
N SER A 79 -9.40 -4.43 -2.91
CA SER A 79 -9.39 -4.36 -1.44
C SER A 79 -8.07 -3.79 -0.92
N ILE A 80 -6.95 -4.26 -1.47
CA ILE A 80 -5.63 -3.79 -1.05
C ILE A 80 -5.44 -2.32 -1.44
N LYS A 81 -5.80 -1.96 -2.67
CA LYS A 81 -5.67 -0.57 -3.12
C LYS A 81 -6.51 0.39 -2.28
N ARG A 82 -7.74 -0.01 -1.96
CA ARG A 82 -8.60 0.83 -1.13
C ARG A 82 -8.06 0.98 0.28
N ALA A 83 -7.50 -0.10 0.83
CA ALA A 83 -6.88 -0.02 2.15
C ALA A 83 -5.70 0.95 2.15
N LYS A 84 -4.88 0.90 1.12
CA LYS A 84 -3.76 1.84 0.97
C LYS A 84 -4.24 3.28 0.81
N GLN A 85 -5.33 3.48 0.08
CA GLN A 85 -5.92 4.82 -0.05
C GLN A 85 -6.42 5.34 1.28
N ARG A 86 -7.02 4.48 2.11
CA ARG A 86 -7.47 4.88 3.44
C ARG A 86 -6.29 5.30 4.30
N VAL A 87 -5.19 4.57 4.22
CA VAL A 87 -3.96 4.94 4.94
C VAL A 87 -3.45 6.29 4.45
N GLU A 88 -3.41 6.48 3.14
CA GLU A 88 -2.98 7.76 2.56
C GLU A 88 -3.86 8.90 3.04
N SER A 89 -5.17 8.68 3.09
CA SER A 89 -6.11 9.68 3.58
C SER A 89 -5.82 10.08 5.04
N GLU A 90 -5.44 9.10 5.86
CA GLU A 90 -5.08 9.39 7.25
C GLU A 90 -3.85 10.29 7.33
N TYR A 91 -2.88 10.07 6.47
CA TYR A 91 -1.70 10.95 6.43
C TYR A 91 -2.05 12.34 5.93
N GLU A 92 -2.95 12.43 4.93
CA GLU A 92 -3.41 13.73 4.44
C GLU A 92 -4.09 14.52 5.56
N GLN A 93 -4.93 13.84 6.35
CA GLN A 93 -5.57 14.49 7.49
C GLN A 93 -4.54 14.95 8.51
N ALA A 94 -3.49 14.17 8.71
CA ALA A 94 -2.43 14.51 9.65
C ALA A 94 -1.66 15.76 9.24
N LEU A 95 -1.71 16.16 7.95
CA LEU A 95 -1.07 17.39 7.51
C LEU A 95 -1.67 18.62 8.18
N PHE A 96 -2.90 18.52 8.66
CA PHE A 96 -3.55 19.61 9.36
C PHE A 96 -3.26 19.62 10.86
N ASN A 97 -2.47 18.66 11.33
CA ASN A 97 -2.08 18.57 12.73
C ASN A 97 -0.62 18.95 12.87
N LYS A 98 -0.34 20.04 13.58
CA LYS A 98 1.02 20.56 13.73
C LYS A 98 2.01 19.52 14.22
N ASN A 99 1.56 18.64 15.13
CA ASN A 99 2.47 17.70 15.78
C ASN A 99 2.87 16.53 14.89
N SER A 100 2.11 16.27 13.82
CA SER A 100 2.35 15.09 12.99
C SER A 100 2.60 15.44 11.52
N ALA A 101 2.53 16.72 11.16
CA ALA A 101 2.61 17.14 9.75
C ALA A 101 3.92 16.73 9.08
N VAL A 102 5.05 16.92 9.77
CA VAL A 102 6.36 16.59 9.18
C VAL A 102 6.47 15.11 8.87
N GLY A 103 6.07 14.27 9.83
CA GLY A 103 6.09 12.82 9.63
C GLY A 103 5.16 12.38 8.52
N ALA A 104 3.97 13.00 8.44
CA ALA A 104 3.01 12.69 7.40
C ALA A 104 3.56 13.03 6.01
N ILE A 105 4.18 14.21 5.87
CA ILE A 105 4.80 14.62 4.60
C ILE A 105 5.87 13.62 4.20
N PHE A 106 6.73 13.25 5.13
CA PHE A 106 7.81 12.29 4.87
C PHE A 106 7.24 10.97 4.37
N THR A 107 6.21 10.46 5.04
CA THR A 107 5.60 9.18 4.67
C THR A 107 4.94 9.25 3.31
N LEU A 108 4.23 10.33 3.01
CA LEU A 108 3.57 10.49 1.71
C LEU A 108 4.58 10.51 0.58
N LYS A 109 5.70 11.22 0.77
CA LYS A 109 6.75 11.26 -0.24
C LYS A 109 7.38 9.89 -0.48
N ASN A 110 7.62 9.13 0.58
CA ASN A 110 8.35 7.88 0.47
C ASN A 110 7.49 6.69 0.07
N ASN A 111 6.25 6.65 0.56
CA ASN A 111 5.40 5.47 0.36
C ASN A 111 4.34 5.67 -0.72
N TYR A 112 3.98 6.90 -1.02
CA TYR A 112 2.91 7.20 -1.97
C TYR A 112 3.37 8.04 -3.14
N LYS A 113 4.68 8.22 -3.26
CA LYS A 113 5.29 8.93 -4.39
C LYS A 113 4.84 10.39 -4.51
N TRP A 114 4.47 11.00 -3.41
CA TRP A 114 4.16 12.42 -3.42
C TRP A 114 5.45 13.18 -3.66
N VAL A 115 5.37 14.26 -4.40
CA VAL A 115 6.54 15.02 -4.83
C VAL A 115 6.38 16.46 -4.39
N ASP A 116 7.48 17.02 -3.86
CA ASP A 116 7.53 18.44 -3.56
C ASP A 116 7.77 19.18 -4.89
N LYS A 117 6.77 19.93 -5.34
CA LYS A 117 6.86 20.63 -6.61
C LYS A 117 8.04 21.56 -6.71
N GLN A 118 8.35 22.22 -5.60
CA GLN A 118 9.45 23.19 -5.61
C GLN A 118 10.79 22.51 -5.84
N GLU A 119 11.00 21.35 -5.21
CA GLU A 119 12.20 20.58 -5.44
C GLU A 119 12.33 20.12 -6.88
N VAL A 120 11.22 19.64 -7.45
CA VAL A 120 11.20 19.17 -8.83
C VAL A 120 11.53 20.32 -9.78
N GLU A 121 10.93 21.49 -9.57
CA GLU A 121 11.20 22.65 -10.40
C GLU A 121 12.65 23.09 -10.32
N GLN A 122 13.21 23.12 -9.14
CA GLN A 122 14.62 23.48 -8.96
C GLN A 122 15.53 22.49 -9.67
N THR A 123 15.25 21.22 -9.56
CA THR A 123 16.05 20.20 -10.24
C THR A 123 15.97 20.37 -11.74
N ASN A 124 14.76 20.61 -12.27
CA ASN A 124 14.61 20.82 -13.70
C ASN A 124 15.35 22.05 -14.19
N LYS A 125 15.29 23.14 -13.45
CA LYS A 125 16.01 24.36 -13.81
C LYS A 125 17.51 24.14 -13.83
N THR A 126 18.02 23.40 -12.85
CA THR A 126 19.44 23.08 -12.79
C THR A 126 19.86 22.28 -14.01
N ILE A 127 19.06 21.30 -14.40
CA ILE A 127 19.33 20.48 -15.57
C ILE A 127 19.34 21.34 -16.83
N GLU A 128 18.37 22.23 -16.98
CA GLU A 128 18.28 23.11 -18.13
C GLU A 128 19.51 23.98 -18.28
N VAL A 129 19.96 24.57 -17.18
CA VAL A 129 21.15 25.41 -17.19
C VAL A 129 22.36 24.60 -17.63
N THR A 130 22.50 23.38 -17.15
CA THR A 130 23.60 22.52 -17.53
C THR A 130 23.56 22.18 -19.01
N LEU A 131 22.39 21.94 -19.56
CA LEU A 131 22.26 21.61 -20.97
C LEU A 131 22.54 22.79 -21.89
N GLU A 132 22.25 24.01 -21.42
CA GLU A 132 22.48 25.20 -22.21
C GLU A 132 23.96 25.58 -22.26
N ASP A 133 24.71 25.19 -21.26
CA ASP A 133 26.16 25.43 -21.26
C ASP A 133 26.88 24.49 -22.21
#